data_601e5d379264ebd2f27928c4f3417006
#
_entry.id   601e5d379264ebd2f27928c4f3417006
#
_cell.length_a   1.000
_cell.length_b   1.000
_cell.length_c   1.000
_cell.angle_alpha   90.00
_cell.angle_beta   90.00
_cell.angle_gamma   90.00
#
_symmetry.space_group_name_H-M   'P 1'
#
loop_
_entity.id
_entity.type
_entity.pdbx_description
1 polymer ?
#
loop_
_entity_poly.entity_id
_entity_poly.type
_entity_poly.pdbx_seq_one_letter_code
_entity_poly.pdbx_strand_id
1 'polypeptide(L)'
;MTVESLIQQDETFQNPDYFQVHNLFTVRDLFDARVHFGHKMGSLNENMKPFIFGHRFDTVIFDLDKTAFHLRQALNFLAHVAYRNGIILFVTRSPSSMLMVEKMAIEIGEYAHTRNWETAILTNSAVS
;
A
#
# COMPACT_ATOMS: atom_id res chain seq x y z
N MET A 1 22.50 -20.32 -15.22
CA MET A 1 22.27 -18.89 -14.85
C MET A 1 21.61 -18.88 -13.50
N THR A 2 22.26 -18.32 -12.50
CA THR A 2 21.72 -18.24 -11.13
C THR A 2 20.78 -17.06 -11.00
N VAL A 3 19.84 -17.10 -10.05
CA VAL A 3 18.93 -15.97 -9.75
C VAL A 3 19.74 -14.70 -9.43
N GLU A 4 20.85 -14.84 -8.70
CA GLU A 4 21.74 -13.71 -8.38
C GLU A 4 22.37 -13.07 -9.62
N SER A 5 22.75 -13.86 -10.63
CA SER A 5 23.30 -13.32 -11.88
C SER A 5 22.26 -12.57 -12.71
N LEU A 6 21.00 -13.00 -12.65
CA LEU A 6 19.88 -12.29 -13.30
C LEU A 6 19.57 -10.97 -12.62
N ILE A 7 19.60 -10.95 -11.29
CA ILE A 7 19.39 -9.73 -10.49
C ILE A 7 20.51 -8.71 -10.77
N GLN A 8 21.75 -9.16 -10.90
CA GLN A 8 22.89 -8.28 -11.20
C GLN A 8 22.83 -7.65 -12.60
N GLN A 9 22.16 -8.29 -13.55
CA GLN A 9 22.02 -7.79 -14.91
C GLN A 9 20.82 -6.84 -15.10
N ASP A 10 19.87 -6.85 -14.18
CA ASP A 10 18.69 -6.01 -14.25
C ASP A 10 18.96 -4.61 -13.64
N GLU A 11 19.03 -3.60 -14.49
CA GLU A 11 19.28 -2.21 -14.09
C GLU A 11 18.28 -1.70 -13.02
N THR A 12 17.08 -2.23 -13.00
CA THR A 12 16.05 -1.83 -12.04
C THR A 12 16.42 -2.17 -10.60
N PHE A 13 17.25 -3.21 -10.40
CA PHE A 13 17.72 -3.60 -9.06
C PHE A 13 19.04 -2.92 -8.63
N GLN A 14 19.76 -2.31 -9.56
CA GLN A 14 21.01 -1.62 -9.26
C GLN A 14 20.80 -0.30 -8.51
N ASN A 15 19.66 0.36 -8.77
CA ASN A 15 19.29 1.60 -8.10
C ASN A 15 18.15 1.31 -7.13
N PRO A 16 18.28 1.59 -5.82
CA PRO A 16 17.22 1.38 -4.82
C PRO A 16 15.93 2.15 -5.11
N ASP A 17 16.02 3.25 -5.84
CA ASP A 17 14.87 4.08 -6.22
C ASP A 17 14.82 4.33 -7.73
N TYR A 18 14.94 3.26 -8.50
CA TYR A 18 14.94 3.32 -9.97
C TYR A 18 13.72 4.04 -10.55
N PHE A 19 12.53 3.81 -9.96
CA PHE A 19 11.26 4.40 -10.41
C PHE A 19 10.98 5.76 -9.77
N GLN A 20 11.88 6.27 -8.95
CA GLN A 20 11.76 7.57 -8.29
C GLN A 20 10.48 7.73 -7.45
N VAL A 21 10.09 6.69 -6.75
CA VAL A 21 8.91 6.69 -5.87
C VAL A 21 9.05 7.67 -4.70
N HIS A 22 10.29 8.04 -4.36
CA HIS A 22 10.61 9.03 -3.33
C HIS A 22 9.98 10.39 -3.60
N ASN A 23 9.82 10.74 -4.88
CA ASN A 23 9.30 12.02 -5.32
C ASN A 23 7.78 12.07 -5.45
N LEU A 24 7.06 10.94 -5.22
CA LEU A 24 5.61 10.86 -5.43
C LEU A 24 4.82 11.60 -4.35
N PHE A 25 5.34 11.68 -3.15
CA PHE A 25 4.68 12.36 -2.04
C PHE A 25 5.70 12.81 -0.98
N THR A 26 5.26 13.70 -0.11
CA THR A 26 6.03 14.16 1.07
C THR A 26 5.29 13.80 2.35
N VAL A 27 5.98 13.87 3.50
CA VAL A 27 5.35 13.73 4.81
C VAL A 27 4.26 14.79 5.02
N ARG A 28 4.46 15.99 4.47
CA ARG A 28 3.48 17.06 4.51
C ARG A 28 2.20 16.69 3.79
N ASP A 29 2.30 16.03 2.63
CA ASP A 29 1.15 15.56 1.88
C ASP A 29 0.32 14.55 2.70
N LEU A 30 0.99 13.63 3.40
CA LEU A 30 0.35 12.68 4.30
C LEU A 30 -0.35 13.37 5.47
N PHE A 31 0.28 14.36 6.05
CA PHE A 31 -0.30 15.15 7.14
C PHE A 31 -1.54 15.91 6.67
N ASP A 32 -1.48 16.57 5.54
CA ASP A 32 -2.59 17.33 4.97
C ASP A 32 -3.77 16.42 4.59
N ALA A 33 -3.49 15.18 4.18
CA ALA A 33 -4.48 14.14 3.92
C ALA A 33 -5.02 13.47 5.20
N ARG A 34 -4.55 13.88 6.38
CA ARG A 34 -4.95 13.33 7.69
C ARG A 34 -4.64 11.84 7.88
N VAL A 35 -3.60 11.35 7.26
CA VAL A 35 -3.17 9.94 7.34
C VAL A 35 -2.66 9.58 8.74
N HIS A 36 -2.28 10.56 9.54
CA HIS A 36 -1.79 10.37 10.90
C HIS A 36 -2.87 10.03 11.94
N PHE A 37 -4.16 10.18 11.61
CA PHE A 37 -5.23 9.84 12.52
C PHE A 37 -5.54 8.34 12.51
N GLY A 38 -5.40 7.71 13.67
CA GLY A 38 -5.82 6.34 13.92
C GLY A 38 -7.17 6.25 14.62
N HIS A 39 -7.47 5.06 15.10
CA HIS A 39 -8.66 4.81 15.91
C HIS A 39 -8.51 5.31 17.34
N LYS A 40 -9.56 5.13 18.14
CA LYS A 40 -9.51 5.41 19.57
C LYS A 40 -8.47 4.54 20.28
N MET A 41 -7.88 5.09 21.33
CA MET A 41 -6.82 4.44 22.11
C MET A 41 -7.20 3.03 22.60
N GLY A 42 -8.46 2.81 22.99
CA GLY A 42 -8.95 1.51 23.45
C GLY A 42 -8.97 0.41 22.38
N SER A 43 -8.88 0.76 21.12
CA SER A 43 -8.82 -0.19 19.99
C SER A 43 -7.40 -0.49 19.51
N LEU A 44 -6.37 0.04 20.19
CA LEU A 44 -4.98 -0.10 19.79
C LEU A 44 -4.52 -1.55 19.94
N ASN A 45 -4.03 -2.11 18.83
CA ASN A 45 -3.33 -3.40 18.85
C ASN A 45 -1.89 -3.18 19.33
N GLU A 46 -1.44 -4.02 20.25
CA GLU A 46 -0.07 -3.98 20.81
C GLU A 46 1.03 -3.99 19.75
N ASN A 47 0.83 -4.73 18.68
CA ASN A 47 1.78 -4.85 17.57
C ASN A 47 1.97 -3.54 16.78
N MET A 48 1.05 -2.60 16.92
CA MET A 48 1.11 -1.30 16.26
C MET A 48 1.88 -0.24 17.05
N LYS A 49 2.19 -0.50 18.31
CA LYS A 49 2.91 0.46 19.18
C LYS A 49 4.19 1.04 18.57
N PRO A 50 5.05 0.25 17.86
CA PRO A 50 6.26 0.80 17.26
C PRO A 50 6.01 1.88 16.19
N PHE A 51 4.80 1.94 15.63
CA PHE A 51 4.42 2.85 14.55
C PHE A 51 3.61 4.06 15.04
N ILE A 52 3.37 4.15 16.34
CA ILE A 52 2.56 5.18 16.96
C ILE A 52 3.47 6.29 17.50
N PHE A 53 3.17 7.53 17.13
CA PHE A 53 3.83 8.72 17.66
C PHE A 53 3.33 9.02 19.07
N GLY A 54 2.03 8.93 19.29
CA GLY A 54 1.38 9.23 20.55
C GLY A 54 -0.14 9.19 20.44
N HIS A 55 -0.82 9.92 21.31
CA HIS A 55 -2.26 10.08 21.25
C HIS A 55 -2.65 11.53 21.57
N ARG A 56 -3.79 11.95 21.07
CA ARG A 56 -4.40 13.25 21.36
C ARG A 56 -5.91 13.08 21.43
N PHE A 57 -6.51 13.53 22.53
CA PHE A 57 -7.97 13.43 22.76
C PHE A 57 -8.50 12.01 22.52
N ASP A 58 -7.83 11.00 23.12
CA ASP A 58 -8.17 9.59 22.97
C ASP A 58 -8.03 9.02 21.54
N THR A 59 -7.45 9.77 20.63
CA THR A 59 -7.16 9.35 19.25
C THR A 59 -5.67 9.04 19.12
N VAL A 60 -5.37 7.85 18.60
CA VAL A 60 -3.99 7.43 18.29
C VAL A 60 -3.46 8.24 17.12
N ILE A 61 -2.22 8.70 17.22
CA ILE A 61 -1.53 9.44 16.16
C ILE A 61 -0.36 8.59 15.64
N PHE A 62 -0.39 8.28 14.35
CA PHE A 62 0.70 7.56 13.69
C PHE A 62 1.93 8.44 13.49
N ASP A 63 3.11 7.81 13.58
CA ASP A 63 4.36 8.43 13.19
C ASP A 63 4.47 8.46 11.65
N LEU A 64 4.27 9.64 11.07
CA LEU A 64 4.25 9.81 9.61
C LEU A 64 5.61 9.57 8.95
N ASP A 65 6.72 9.73 9.64
CA ASP A 65 8.04 9.39 9.09
C ASP A 65 8.14 7.89 8.83
N LYS A 66 7.63 7.08 9.75
CA LYS A 66 7.54 5.62 9.59
C LYS A 66 6.55 5.23 8.51
N THR A 67 5.39 5.88 8.48
CA THR A 67 4.39 5.67 7.44
C THR A 67 4.96 5.97 6.06
N ALA A 68 5.64 7.10 5.89
CA ALA A 68 6.28 7.48 4.63
C ALA A 68 7.33 6.46 4.19
N PHE A 69 8.16 6.00 5.10
CA PHE A 69 9.18 4.98 4.82
C PHE A 69 8.55 3.68 4.30
N HIS A 70 7.56 3.16 5.01
CA HIS A 70 6.89 1.91 4.60
C HIS A 70 6.07 2.07 3.33
N LEU A 71 5.42 3.22 3.13
CA LEU A 71 4.66 3.49 1.91
C LEU A 71 5.58 3.56 0.68
N ARG A 72 6.76 4.17 0.81
CA ARG A 72 7.75 4.19 -0.26
C ARG A 72 8.27 2.80 -0.60
N GLN A 73 8.50 1.95 0.39
CA GLN A 73 8.85 0.55 0.15
C GLN A 73 7.74 -0.20 -0.61
N ALA A 74 6.49 -0.03 -0.20
CA ALA A 74 5.35 -0.66 -0.86
C ALA A 74 5.18 -0.17 -2.30
N LEU A 75 5.30 1.13 -2.54
CA LEU A 75 5.21 1.72 -3.88
C LEU A 75 6.34 1.25 -4.78
N ASN A 76 7.55 1.16 -4.26
CA ASN A 76 8.69 0.62 -5.02
C ASN A 76 8.45 -0.84 -5.42
N PHE A 77 7.94 -1.65 -4.51
CA PHE A 77 7.57 -3.03 -4.80
C PHE A 77 6.50 -3.12 -5.90
N LEU A 78 5.45 -2.31 -5.80
CA LEU A 78 4.39 -2.25 -6.82
C LEU A 78 4.93 -1.81 -8.18
N ALA A 79 5.84 -0.83 -8.20
CA ALA A 79 6.47 -0.37 -9.43
C ALA A 79 7.27 -1.48 -10.10
N HIS A 80 8.01 -2.27 -9.34
CA HIS A 80 8.73 -3.45 -9.86
C HIS A 80 7.79 -4.53 -10.40
N VAL A 81 6.67 -4.79 -9.72
CA VAL A 81 5.65 -5.73 -10.18
C VAL A 81 5.03 -5.27 -11.49
N ALA A 82 4.63 -4.00 -11.57
CA ALA A 82 4.04 -3.41 -12.78
C ALA A 82 5.02 -3.40 -13.96
N TYR A 83 6.28 -3.07 -13.71
CA TYR A 83 7.34 -3.09 -14.73
C TYR A 83 7.52 -4.47 -15.37
N ARG A 84 7.31 -5.53 -14.60
CA ARG A 84 7.41 -6.93 -15.05
C ARG A 84 6.09 -7.51 -15.53
N ASN A 85 5.11 -6.67 -15.84
CA ASN A 85 3.77 -7.06 -16.28
C ASN A 85 3.02 -7.97 -15.27
N GLY A 86 3.30 -7.79 -13.99
CA GLY A 86 2.54 -8.47 -12.93
C GLY A 86 1.12 -7.93 -12.82
N ILE A 87 0.23 -8.76 -12.31
CA ILE A 87 -1.17 -8.39 -12.08
C ILE A 87 -1.33 -7.90 -10.65
N ILE A 88 -1.97 -6.74 -10.48
CA ILE A 88 -2.24 -6.13 -9.18
C ILE A 88 -3.75 -6.15 -8.93
N LEU A 89 -4.14 -6.71 -7.79
CA LEU A 89 -5.52 -6.70 -7.32
C LEU A 89 -5.64 -5.76 -6.11
N PHE A 90 -6.37 -4.67 -6.28
CA PHE A 90 -6.70 -3.76 -5.20
C PHE A 90 -7.94 -4.24 -4.46
N VAL A 91 -7.85 -4.36 -3.15
CA VAL A 91 -8.95 -4.84 -2.29
C VAL A 91 -9.28 -3.77 -1.26
N THR A 92 -10.55 -3.40 -1.17
CA THR A 92 -11.06 -2.56 -0.09
C THR A 92 -12.46 -3.02 0.31
N ARG A 93 -12.77 -2.91 1.61
CA ARG A 93 -14.11 -3.14 2.15
C ARG A 93 -14.72 -1.87 2.74
N SER A 94 -13.98 -0.77 2.72
CA SER A 94 -14.47 0.51 3.25
C SER A 94 -15.43 1.16 2.26
N PRO A 95 -16.69 1.41 2.64
CA PRO A 95 -17.66 2.06 1.75
C PRO A 95 -17.19 3.46 1.28
N SER A 96 -16.40 4.15 2.10
CA SER A 96 -15.91 5.50 1.78
C SER A 96 -14.86 5.55 0.67
N SER A 97 -14.10 4.46 0.47
CA SER A 97 -13.03 4.39 -0.53
C SER A 97 -13.35 3.51 -1.74
N MET A 98 -14.44 2.77 -1.67
CA MET A 98 -14.83 1.75 -2.66
C MET A 98 -14.87 2.29 -4.09
N LEU A 99 -15.61 3.36 -4.34
CA LEU A 99 -15.75 3.94 -5.68
C LEU A 99 -14.45 4.53 -6.21
N MET A 100 -13.68 5.17 -5.34
CA MET A 100 -12.38 5.75 -5.70
C MET A 100 -11.39 4.65 -6.11
N VAL A 101 -11.31 3.56 -5.35
CA VAL A 101 -10.41 2.45 -5.66
C VAL A 101 -10.80 1.76 -6.97
N GLU A 102 -12.09 1.50 -7.20
CA GLU A 102 -12.59 0.92 -8.46
C GLU A 102 -12.20 1.80 -9.65
N LYS A 103 -12.48 3.09 -9.57
CA LYS A 103 -12.20 4.05 -10.64
C LYS A 103 -10.70 4.11 -10.96
N MET A 104 -9.87 4.27 -9.93
CA MET A 104 -8.42 4.39 -10.10
C MET A 104 -7.81 3.10 -10.65
N ALA A 105 -8.25 1.93 -10.20
CA ALA A 105 -7.78 0.64 -10.71
C ALA A 105 -8.10 0.48 -12.20
N ILE A 106 -9.32 0.83 -12.62
CA ILE A 106 -9.71 0.78 -14.04
C ILE A 106 -8.87 1.74 -14.88
N GLU A 107 -8.64 2.96 -14.40
CA GLU A 107 -7.84 3.96 -15.12
C GLU A 107 -6.41 3.50 -15.39
N ILE A 108 -5.81 2.74 -14.49
CA ILE A 108 -4.44 2.21 -14.65
C ILE A 108 -4.39 0.81 -15.28
N GLY A 109 -5.54 0.23 -15.62
CA GLY A 109 -5.62 -1.11 -16.22
C GLY A 109 -5.41 -2.27 -15.27
N GLU A 110 -5.65 -2.06 -13.97
CA GLU A 110 -5.52 -3.07 -12.92
C GLU A 110 -6.90 -3.50 -12.40
N TYR A 111 -6.90 -4.43 -11.46
CA TYR A 111 -8.11 -5.05 -10.95
C TYR A 111 -8.47 -4.53 -9.56
N ALA A 112 -9.77 -4.46 -9.28
CA ALA A 112 -10.27 -4.09 -7.97
C ALA A 112 -11.34 -5.06 -7.47
N HIS A 113 -11.30 -5.40 -6.18
CA HIS A 113 -12.35 -6.12 -5.49
C HIS A 113 -12.84 -5.28 -4.31
N THR A 114 -14.06 -4.77 -4.40
CA THR A 114 -14.64 -3.83 -3.43
C THR A 114 -15.93 -4.34 -2.82
N ARG A 115 -16.39 -5.52 -3.24
CA ARG A 115 -17.60 -6.19 -2.76
C ARG A 115 -17.29 -7.07 -1.55
N ASN A 116 -18.31 -7.75 -1.03
CA ASN A 116 -18.13 -8.67 0.06
C ASN A 116 -17.15 -9.79 -0.29
N TRP A 117 -16.22 -10.02 0.61
CA TRP A 117 -15.26 -11.11 0.45
C TRP A 117 -15.93 -12.42 0.83
N GLU A 118 -16.15 -13.26 -0.15
CA GLU A 118 -16.75 -14.57 0.05
C GLU A 118 -15.69 -15.65 0.27
N THR A 119 -16.11 -16.76 0.88
CA THR A 119 -15.23 -17.91 1.09
C THR A 119 -14.76 -18.45 -0.27
N ALA A 120 -13.47 -18.72 -0.37
CA ALA A 120 -12.83 -19.28 -1.56
C ALA A 120 -12.89 -18.40 -2.83
N ILE A 121 -13.06 -17.08 -2.70
CA ILE A 121 -13.11 -16.15 -3.83
C ILE A 121 -11.87 -16.20 -4.73
N LEU A 122 -10.69 -16.48 -4.15
CA LEU A 122 -9.44 -16.62 -4.91
C LEU A 122 -9.23 -18.01 -5.53
N THR A 123 -9.95 -19.01 -5.06
CA THR A 123 -9.73 -20.42 -5.42
C THR A 123 -10.88 -21.04 -6.20
N ASN A 124 -12.06 -20.43 -6.18
CA ASN A 124 -13.25 -20.90 -6.85
C ASN A 124 -13.66 -19.96 -7.98
N SER A 125 -13.36 -20.32 -9.22
CA SER A 125 -13.68 -19.52 -10.41
C SER A 125 -15.16 -19.29 -10.66
N ALA A 126 -16.04 -20.06 -10.03
CA ALA A 126 -17.50 -19.90 -10.15
C ALA A 126 -18.04 -18.75 -9.27
N VAL A 127 -17.23 -18.26 -8.32
CA VAL A 127 -17.60 -17.18 -7.39
C VAL A 127 -17.00 -15.83 -7.81
N SER A 128 -16.02 -15.84 -8.69
CA SER A 128 -15.29 -14.65 -9.16
C SER A 128 -15.92 -14.02 -10.42
#